data_222c10071979ec16dc3898e89c5b6cd2
#
_entry.id   222c10071979ec16dc3898e89c5b6cd2
#
_cell.length_a   1.000
_cell.length_b   1.000
_cell.length_c   1.000
_cell.angle_alpha   90.00
_cell.angle_beta   90.00
_cell.angle_gamma   90.00
#
_symmetry.space_group_name_H-M   'P 1'
#
loop_
_entity.id
_entity.type
_entity.pdbx_description
1 polymer ?
#
loop_
_entity_poly.entity_id
_entity_poly.type
_entity_poly.pdbx_seq_one_letter_code
_entity_poly.pdbx_strand_id
1 'polypeptide(L)'
;MLTERETELRPQLREWRARIAAAVAEDGGHLAPLLKEIDSALERLNQGTYGVCPVCHDVMNESVAADPLARFCLSHLSAAEARALERDLDALPDIQCELLPKRNITFDGWEMAYHYQPLGPVSGDLIDLQILNGKELFFLVGDVSGKGVAASMLMVHLHAIFRSLLSVGLPTRELVERANQIFCASTMSAYFATLVCGKA
;
A
#
# COMPACT_ATOMS: atom_id res chain seq x y z
N MET A 1 -20.30 13.17 -12.65
CA MET A 1 -19.29 12.41 -11.88
C MET A 1 -18.41 13.29 -11.00
N LEU A 2 -17.80 14.41 -11.46
CA LEU A 2 -17.07 15.33 -10.57
C LEU A 2 -18.00 16.03 -9.55
N THR A 3 -19.15 16.51 -9.96
CA THR A 3 -20.12 17.24 -9.11
C THR A 3 -20.65 16.45 -7.90
N GLU A 4 -20.88 15.14 -8.04
CA GLU A 4 -21.28 14.29 -6.90
C GLU A 4 -20.12 14.10 -5.91
N ARG A 5 -18.91 13.80 -6.42
CA ARG A 5 -17.69 13.71 -5.60
C ARG A 5 -17.33 15.04 -4.91
N GLU A 6 -17.49 16.16 -5.59
CA GLU A 6 -17.26 17.49 -5.00
C GLU A 6 -18.18 17.77 -3.81
N THR A 7 -19.43 17.32 -3.89
CA THR A 7 -20.41 17.47 -2.81
C THR A 7 -20.03 16.63 -1.58
N GLU A 8 -19.51 15.42 -1.78
CA GLU A 8 -19.06 14.54 -0.70
C GLU A 8 -17.70 14.97 -0.12
N LEU A 9 -16.79 15.45 -0.97
CA LEU A 9 -15.44 15.80 -0.58
C LEU A 9 -15.36 17.12 0.19
N ARG A 10 -16.21 18.09 -0.12
CA ARG A 10 -16.20 19.40 0.52
C ARG A 10 -16.35 19.35 2.05
N PRO A 11 -17.31 18.61 2.64
CA PRO A 11 -17.38 18.46 4.09
C PRO A 11 -16.17 17.73 4.67
N GLN A 12 -15.62 16.72 3.99
CA GLN A 12 -14.44 16.00 4.44
C GLN A 12 -13.21 16.92 4.51
N LEU A 13 -12.96 17.72 3.48
CA LEU A 13 -11.83 18.66 3.47
C LEU A 13 -12.00 19.76 4.53
N ARG A 14 -13.22 20.19 4.84
CA ARG A 14 -13.48 21.14 5.93
C ARG A 14 -13.18 20.52 7.30
N GLU A 15 -13.54 19.28 7.50
CA GLU A 15 -13.22 18.55 8.73
C GLU A 15 -11.71 18.36 8.87
N TRP A 16 -11.01 17.93 7.82
CA TRP A 16 -9.55 17.79 7.81
C TRP A 16 -8.88 19.13 8.12
N ARG A 17 -9.34 20.20 7.47
CA ARG A 17 -8.85 21.55 7.72
C ARG A 17 -8.94 21.93 9.20
N ALA A 18 -10.10 21.71 9.82
CA ALA A 18 -10.32 22.05 11.22
C ALA A 18 -9.38 21.26 12.15
N ARG A 19 -9.22 19.95 11.91
CA ARG A 19 -8.31 19.09 12.68
C ARG A 19 -6.84 19.49 12.51
N ILE A 20 -6.40 19.74 11.28
CA ILE A 20 -5.02 20.15 11.00
C ILE A 20 -4.76 21.56 11.55
N ALA A 21 -5.69 22.48 11.44
CA ALA A 21 -5.55 23.84 12.00
C ALA A 21 -5.40 23.82 13.53
N ALA A 22 -6.13 22.95 14.23
CA ALA A 22 -5.98 22.75 15.66
C ALA A 22 -4.58 22.18 16.01
N ALA A 23 -4.13 21.16 15.27
CA ALA A 23 -2.81 20.57 15.47
C ALA A 23 -1.66 21.56 15.18
N VAL A 24 -1.78 22.40 14.14
CA VAL A 24 -0.80 23.45 13.84
C VAL A 24 -0.70 24.46 14.99
N ALA A 25 -1.82 24.77 15.65
CA ALA A 25 -1.83 25.68 16.79
C ALA A 25 -1.14 25.10 18.04
N GLU A 26 -1.16 23.77 18.20
CA GLU A 26 -0.57 23.08 19.36
C GLU A 26 0.92 22.74 19.15
N ASP A 27 1.34 22.37 17.94
CA ASP A 27 2.61 21.68 17.66
C ASP A 27 3.62 22.48 16.79
N GLY A 28 3.44 23.83 16.73
CA GLY A 28 4.45 24.75 16.17
C GLY A 28 4.71 24.69 14.66
N GLY A 29 3.82 24.08 13.86
CA GLY A 29 3.76 24.46 12.45
C GLY A 29 4.29 23.49 11.40
N HIS A 30 4.76 22.28 11.72
CA HIS A 30 5.20 21.32 10.69
C HIS A 30 4.07 20.85 9.77
N LEU A 31 2.81 20.95 10.21
CA LEU A 31 1.60 20.68 9.41
C LEU A 31 1.09 21.90 8.62
N ALA A 32 1.73 23.06 8.74
CA ALA A 32 1.31 24.27 8.04
C ALA A 32 1.32 24.12 6.50
N PRO A 33 2.25 23.42 5.86
CA PRO A 33 2.20 23.13 4.42
C PRO A 33 0.92 22.37 4.02
N LEU A 34 0.58 21.31 4.76
CA LEU A 34 -0.63 20.51 4.51
C LEU A 34 -1.90 21.35 4.67
N LEU A 35 -1.95 22.23 5.68
CA LEU A 35 -3.08 23.16 5.84
C LEU A 35 -3.25 24.07 4.62
N LYS A 36 -2.16 24.56 4.03
CA LYS A 36 -2.20 25.38 2.81
C LYS A 36 -2.70 24.58 1.60
N GLU A 37 -2.34 23.32 1.49
CA GLU A 37 -2.83 22.45 0.40
C GLU A 37 -4.33 22.20 0.51
N ILE A 38 -4.84 21.94 1.73
CA ILE A 38 -6.27 21.80 2.00
C ILE A 38 -7.02 23.12 1.69
N ASP A 39 -6.48 24.25 2.12
CA ASP A 39 -7.07 25.57 1.81
C ASP A 39 -7.12 25.83 0.30
N SER A 40 -6.06 25.49 -0.44
CA SER A 40 -6.01 25.58 -1.89
C SER A 40 -7.03 24.66 -2.58
N ALA A 41 -7.23 23.44 -2.08
CA ALA A 41 -8.23 22.53 -2.62
C ALA A 41 -9.66 23.05 -2.38
N LEU A 42 -9.95 23.57 -1.19
CA LEU A 42 -11.23 24.20 -0.86
C LEU A 42 -11.51 25.44 -1.73
N GLU A 43 -10.48 26.25 -1.99
CA GLU A 43 -10.60 27.42 -2.86
C GLU A 43 -10.92 27.01 -4.30
N ARG A 44 -10.25 25.99 -4.86
CA ARG A 44 -10.56 25.43 -6.19
C ARG A 44 -11.99 24.88 -6.27
N LEU A 45 -12.49 24.24 -5.20
CA LEU A 45 -13.89 23.82 -5.10
C LEU A 45 -14.85 25.00 -5.13
N ASN A 46 -14.51 26.13 -4.48
CA ASN A 46 -15.33 27.34 -4.47
C ASN A 46 -15.36 28.04 -5.83
N GLN A 47 -14.24 28.00 -6.54
CA GLN A 47 -14.09 28.61 -7.88
C GLN A 47 -14.59 27.71 -9.02
N GLY A 48 -14.97 26.45 -8.74
CA GLY A 48 -15.39 25.47 -9.76
C GLY A 48 -14.24 25.00 -10.67
N THR A 49 -12.99 25.14 -10.20
CA THR A 49 -11.78 24.70 -10.91
C THR A 49 -11.15 23.44 -10.32
N TYR A 50 -11.81 22.82 -9.34
CA TYR A 50 -11.35 21.58 -8.74
C TYR A 50 -11.37 20.45 -9.75
N GLY A 51 -10.33 19.61 -9.72
CA GLY A 51 -10.21 18.48 -10.64
C GLY A 51 -9.88 18.86 -12.09
N VAL A 52 -9.45 20.11 -12.35
CA VAL A 52 -8.98 20.58 -13.66
C VAL A 52 -7.52 20.99 -13.52
N CYS A 53 -6.65 20.43 -14.37
CA CYS A 53 -5.24 20.79 -14.40
C CYS A 53 -5.07 22.24 -14.89
N PRO A 54 -4.37 23.12 -14.14
CA PRO A 54 -4.22 24.52 -14.53
C PRO A 54 -3.30 24.73 -15.76
N VAL A 55 -2.59 23.71 -16.21
CA VAL A 55 -1.65 23.79 -17.34
C VAL A 55 -2.31 23.33 -18.64
N CYS A 56 -2.90 22.12 -18.68
CA CYS A 56 -3.54 21.59 -19.89
C CYS A 56 -5.06 21.74 -19.90
N HIS A 57 -5.66 22.16 -18.80
CA HIS A 57 -7.11 22.29 -18.61
C HIS A 57 -7.88 20.97 -18.77
N ASP A 58 -7.18 19.81 -18.73
CA ASP A 58 -7.81 18.50 -18.76
C ASP A 58 -8.39 18.14 -17.38
N VAL A 59 -9.43 17.32 -17.41
CA VAL A 59 -10.08 16.83 -16.19
C VAL A 59 -9.23 15.72 -15.56
N MET A 60 -8.89 15.87 -14.29
CA MET A 60 -7.98 15.01 -13.53
C MET A 60 -8.71 13.97 -12.68
N ASN A 61 -9.68 13.24 -13.25
CA ASN A 61 -10.51 12.28 -12.48
C ASN A 61 -9.68 11.25 -11.71
N GLU A 62 -8.63 10.70 -12.32
CA GLU A 62 -7.77 9.69 -11.69
C GLU A 62 -6.85 10.29 -10.65
N SER A 63 -6.25 11.45 -10.94
CA SER A 63 -5.35 12.13 -10.00
C SER A 63 -6.05 12.55 -8.72
N VAL A 64 -7.24 13.18 -8.82
CA VAL A 64 -8.02 13.58 -7.64
C VAL A 64 -8.71 12.40 -6.95
N ALA A 65 -8.83 11.25 -7.59
CA ALA A 65 -9.30 10.02 -6.97
C ALA A 65 -8.23 9.38 -6.08
N ALA A 66 -6.97 9.49 -6.50
CA ALA A 66 -5.81 9.00 -5.75
C ALA A 66 -5.40 9.99 -4.65
N ASP A 67 -5.39 11.29 -4.95
CA ASP A 67 -5.06 12.36 -4.02
C ASP A 67 -6.06 13.52 -4.13
N PRO A 68 -6.95 13.72 -3.14
CA PRO A 68 -7.91 14.82 -3.13
C PRO A 68 -7.29 16.23 -3.11
N LEU A 69 -6.02 16.36 -2.79
CA LEU A 69 -5.30 17.63 -2.78
C LEU A 69 -4.57 17.89 -4.11
N ALA A 70 -4.50 16.91 -5.02
CA ALA A 70 -3.82 17.02 -6.30
C ALA A 70 -4.21 18.31 -7.04
N ARG A 71 -3.20 19.03 -7.51
CA ARG A 71 -3.35 20.29 -8.26
C ARG A 71 -3.07 20.14 -9.75
N PHE A 72 -2.16 19.23 -10.09
CA PHE A 72 -1.73 18.98 -11.46
C PHE A 72 -2.03 17.54 -11.87
N CYS A 73 -2.25 17.30 -13.14
CA CYS A 73 -2.24 15.93 -13.68
C CYS A 73 -0.81 15.37 -13.66
N LEU A 74 -0.67 14.05 -13.74
CA LEU A 74 0.64 13.39 -13.67
C LEU A 74 1.65 13.93 -14.69
N SER A 75 1.18 14.35 -15.88
CA SER A 75 2.05 14.91 -16.92
C SER A 75 2.56 16.33 -16.61
N HIS A 76 2.00 16.99 -15.61
CA HIS A 76 2.31 18.37 -15.26
C HIS A 76 2.68 18.54 -13.76
N LEU A 77 3.13 17.47 -13.13
CA LEU A 77 3.75 17.57 -11.80
C LEU A 77 4.94 18.52 -11.84
N SER A 78 5.11 19.32 -10.81
CA SER A 78 6.34 20.09 -10.66
C SER A 78 7.54 19.14 -10.52
N ALA A 79 8.73 19.63 -10.85
CA ALA A 79 9.96 18.85 -10.70
C ALA A 79 10.22 18.39 -9.24
N ALA A 80 9.64 19.07 -8.25
CA ALA A 80 9.74 18.69 -6.85
C ALA A 80 8.78 17.52 -6.52
N GLU A 81 7.53 17.61 -6.98
CA GLU A 81 6.50 16.57 -6.80
C GLU A 81 6.89 15.28 -7.55
N ALA A 82 7.35 15.39 -8.80
CA ALA A 82 7.83 14.26 -9.56
C ALA A 82 8.99 13.54 -8.84
N ARG A 83 10.00 14.29 -8.35
CA ARG A 83 11.11 13.72 -7.58
C ARG A 83 10.68 13.13 -6.23
N ALA A 84 9.65 13.67 -5.60
CA ALA A 84 9.10 13.07 -4.38
C ALA A 84 8.48 11.71 -4.68
N LEU A 85 7.62 11.64 -5.70
CA LEU A 85 7.01 10.39 -6.15
C LEU A 85 8.05 9.35 -6.59
N GLU A 86 9.08 9.77 -7.35
CA GLU A 86 10.19 8.89 -7.75
C GLU A 86 10.89 8.29 -6.52
N ARG A 87 11.23 9.11 -5.50
CA ARG A 87 11.87 8.60 -4.27
C ARG A 87 10.98 7.60 -3.53
N ASP A 88 9.67 7.84 -3.46
CA ASP A 88 8.74 6.92 -2.80
C ASP A 88 8.66 5.59 -3.56
N LEU A 89 8.64 5.64 -4.89
CA LEU A 89 8.67 4.45 -5.73
C LEU A 89 10.00 3.70 -5.64
N ASP A 90 11.12 4.41 -5.56
CA ASP A 90 12.47 3.83 -5.44
C ASP A 90 12.67 3.13 -4.08
N ALA A 91 11.95 3.52 -3.04
CA ALA A 91 12.01 2.88 -1.73
C ALA A 91 11.23 1.54 -1.67
N LEU A 92 10.26 1.31 -2.54
CA LEU A 92 9.40 0.12 -2.49
C LEU A 92 10.15 -1.20 -2.65
N PRO A 93 11.14 -1.34 -3.55
CA PRO A 93 11.93 -2.58 -3.67
C PRO A 93 12.66 -2.94 -2.38
N ASP A 94 13.27 -1.96 -1.73
CA ASP A 94 14.00 -2.16 -0.48
C ASP A 94 13.07 -2.63 0.64
N ILE A 95 11.90 -1.98 0.79
CA ILE A 95 10.88 -2.38 1.75
C ILE A 95 10.42 -3.82 1.47
N GLN A 96 10.17 -4.18 0.21
CA GLN A 96 9.77 -5.54 -0.15
C GLN A 96 10.87 -6.57 0.13
N CYS A 97 12.13 -6.23 -0.15
CA CYS A 97 13.28 -7.10 0.13
C CYS A 97 13.45 -7.40 1.62
N GLU A 98 13.17 -6.44 2.51
CA GLU A 98 13.22 -6.64 3.97
C GLU A 98 12.14 -7.60 4.49
N LEU A 99 11.07 -7.82 3.74
CA LEU A 99 10.04 -8.81 4.09
C LEU A 99 10.41 -10.24 3.73
N LEU A 100 11.38 -10.42 2.83
CA LEU A 100 11.84 -11.75 2.42
C LEU A 100 12.60 -12.45 3.56
N PRO A 101 12.51 -13.78 3.67
CA PRO A 101 13.30 -14.52 4.63
C PRO A 101 14.80 -14.46 4.29
N LYS A 102 15.65 -14.90 5.21
CA LYS A 102 17.08 -15.09 4.90
C LYS A 102 17.24 -16.02 3.71
N ARG A 103 18.13 -15.67 2.78
CA ARG A 103 18.32 -16.46 1.54
C ARG A 103 18.72 -17.89 1.77
N ASN A 104 19.49 -18.15 2.83
CA ASN A 104 19.94 -19.48 3.21
C ASN A 104 19.55 -19.73 4.67
N ILE A 105 18.82 -20.79 4.90
CA ILE A 105 18.39 -21.22 6.24
C ILE A 105 18.81 -22.68 6.40
N THR A 106 19.47 -22.99 7.53
CA THR A 106 19.78 -24.35 7.93
C THR A 106 18.92 -24.70 9.13
N PHE A 107 18.21 -25.82 9.06
CA PHE A 107 17.36 -26.31 10.12
C PHE A 107 17.30 -27.84 10.09
N ASP A 108 17.58 -28.49 11.22
CA ASP A 108 17.52 -29.93 11.42
C ASP A 108 18.20 -30.78 10.30
N GLY A 109 19.38 -30.32 9.88
CA GLY A 109 20.17 -31.00 8.82
C GLY A 109 19.71 -30.68 7.38
N TRP A 110 18.65 -29.86 7.21
CA TRP A 110 18.21 -29.37 5.92
C TRP A 110 18.82 -28.01 5.60
N GLU A 111 19.24 -27.83 4.37
CA GLU A 111 19.63 -26.53 3.84
C GLU A 111 18.57 -26.05 2.86
N MET A 112 18.05 -24.86 3.10
CA MET A 112 17.02 -24.23 2.27
C MET A 112 17.54 -22.95 1.68
N ALA A 113 17.33 -22.78 0.38
CA ALA A 113 17.63 -21.55 -0.35
C ALA A 113 16.47 -21.23 -1.29
N TYR A 114 16.30 -19.96 -1.59
CA TYR A 114 15.34 -19.50 -2.59
C TYR A 114 15.99 -18.51 -3.55
N HIS A 115 15.39 -18.37 -4.72
CA HIS A 115 15.71 -17.32 -5.68
C HIS A 115 14.49 -16.43 -5.86
N TYR A 116 14.68 -15.12 -5.75
CA TYR A 116 13.63 -14.13 -5.95
C TYR A 116 14.13 -13.06 -6.93
N GLN A 117 13.38 -12.85 -8.00
CA GLN A 117 13.70 -11.85 -9.02
C GLN A 117 12.40 -11.25 -9.56
N PRO A 118 11.98 -10.10 -9.06
CA PRO A 118 10.79 -9.42 -9.55
C PRO A 118 11.00 -8.93 -10.99
N LEU A 119 9.94 -8.92 -11.79
CA LEU A 119 9.98 -8.40 -13.17
C LEU A 119 10.05 -6.85 -13.18
N GLY A 120 9.51 -6.20 -12.17
CA GLY A 120 9.49 -4.75 -12.00
C GLY A 120 10.11 -4.32 -10.67
N PRO A 121 9.91 -3.07 -10.24
CA PRO A 121 10.40 -2.60 -8.95
C PRO A 121 9.88 -3.44 -7.78
N VAL A 122 8.62 -3.88 -7.85
CA VAL A 122 7.94 -4.73 -6.86
C VAL A 122 7.12 -5.81 -7.52
N SER A 123 6.81 -6.88 -6.79
CA SER A 123 6.09 -8.07 -7.28
C SER A 123 4.97 -8.50 -6.35
N GLY A 124 4.01 -9.26 -6.89
CA GLY A 124 2.99 -10.00 -6.13
C GLY A 124 3.50 -11.30 -5.53
N ASP A 125 4.70 -11.74 -5.90
CA ASP A 125 5.29 -12.99 -5.39
C ASP A 125 5.58 -12.90 -3.89
N LEU A 126 5.24 -13.96 -3.17
CA LEU A 126 5.42 -14.12 -1.74
C LEU A 126 6.29 -15.33 -1.45
N ILE A 127 7.35 -15.13 -0.69
CA ILE A 127 8.18 -16.22 -0.14
C ILE A 127 8.35 -15.98 1.35
N ASP A 128 8.08 -17.00 2.15
CA ASP A 128 8.36 -16.97 3.59
C ASP A 128 8.90 -18.31 4.10
N LEU A 129 9.88 -18.23 4.99
CA LEU A 129 10.51 -19.37 5.66
C LEU A 129 10.69 -19.02 7.12
N GLN A 130 10.07 -19.78 8.03
CA GLN A 130 10.13 -19.51 9.46
C GLN A 130 10.41 -20.78 10.26
N ILE A 131 11.35 -20.69 11.20
CA ILE A 131 11.54 -21.72 12.22
C ILE A 131 10.63 -21.40 13.40
N LEU A 132 9.63 -22.25 13.63
CA LEU A 132 8.64 -22.10 14.68
C LEU A 132 9.11 -22.83 15.94
N ASN A 133 9.26 -22.08 17.04
CA ASN A 133 9.66 -22.61 18.36
C ASN A 133 10.94 -23.47 18.34
N GLY A 134 11.81 -23.33 17.34
CA GLY A 134 13.00 -24.12 17.16
C GLY A 134 12.78 -25.61 16.80
N LYS A 135 11.55 -26.00 16.42
CA LYS A 135 11.16 -27.41 16.23
C LYS A 135 10.48 -27.71 14.91
N GLU A 136 9.91 -26.72 14.25
CA GLU A 136 9.19 -26.89 12.99
C GLU A 136 9.65 -25.81 12.02
N LEU A 137 9.80 -26.17 10.76
CA LEU A 137 9.97 -25.21 9.68
C LEU A 137 8.63 -24.97 9.00
N PHE A 138 8.19 -23.73 8.95
CA PHE A 138 7.09 -23.32 8.09
C PHE A 138 7.65 -22.73 6.78
N PHE A 139 7.04 -23.09 5.67
CA PHE A 139 7.33 -22.49 4.36
C PHE A 139 6.05 -22.04 3.67
N LEU A 140 6.17 -20.95 2.91
CA LEU A 140 5.11 -20.36 2.12
C LEU A 140 5.70 -19.81 0.83
N VAL A 141 5.12 -20.19 -0.30
CA VAL A 141 5.38 -19.60 -1.61
C VAL A 141 4.05 -19.29 -2.25
N GLY A 142 3.88 -18.08 -2.76
CA GLY A 142 2.62 -17.66 -3.34
C GLY A 142 2.81 -16.56 -4.38
N ASP A 143 1.72 -16.28 -5.11
CA ASP A 143 1.64 -15.20 -6.08
C ASP A 143 0.25 -14.58 -6.02
N VAL A 144 0.21 -13.26 -5.89
CA VAL A 144 -1.02 -12.46 -5.89
C VAL A 144 -1.32 -12.00 -7.31
N SER A 145 -2.55 -12.22 -7.74
CA SER A 145 -3.01 -11.84 -9.07
C SER A 145 -2.77 -10.34 -9.36
N GLY A 146 -2.29 -10.04 -10.55
CA GLY A 146 -1.96 -8.69 -10.98
C GLY A 146 -0.45 -8.44 -11.03
N LYS A 147 -0.04 -7.18 -11.05
CA LYS A 147 1.36 -6.77 -11.11
C LYS A 147 1.58 -5.38 -10.53
N GLY A 148 2.85 -5.04 -10.28
CA GLY A 148 3.25 -3.72 -9.78
C GLY A 148 2.80 -3.45 -8.35
N VAL A 149 2.62 -2.19 -8.00
CA VAL A 149 2.37 -1.72 -6.62
C VAL A 149 1.10 -2.34 -6.02
N ALA A 150 0.01 -2.45 -6.79
CA ALA A 150 -1.24 -3.01 -6.28
C ALA A 150 -1.10 -4.47 -5.84
N ALA A 151 -0.48 -5.32 -6.67
CA ALA A 151 -0.22 -6.71 -6.32
C ALA A 151 0.75 -6.83 -5.14
N SER A 152 1.80 -5.99 -5.08
CA SER A 152 2.75 -5.99 -3.97
C SER A 152 2.11 -5.58 -2.64
N MET A 153 1.19 -4.61 -2.63
CA MET A 153 0.44 -4.24 -1.41
C MET A 153 -0.40 -5.41 -0.89
N LEU A 154 -1.09 -6.13 -1.79
CA LEU A 154 -1.87 -7.31 -1.41
C LEU A 154 -0.97 -8.46 -0.95
N MET A 155 0.21 -8.61 -1.55
CA MET A 155 1.23 -9.56 -1.10
C MET A 155 1.68 -9.26 0.33
N VAL A 156 2.01 -8.00 0.62
CA VAL A 156 2.40 -7.56 1.99
C VAL A 156 1.26 -7.84 2.97
N HIS A 157 0.02 -7.55 2.59
CA HIS A 157 -1.14 -7.85 3.41
C HIS A 157 -1.27 -9.35 3.71
N LEU A 158 -1.18 -10.20 2.68
CA LEU A 158 -1.22 -11.66 2.83
C LEU A 158 -0.06 -12.19 3.69
N HIS A 159 1.16 -11.67 3.49
CA HIS A 159 2.32 -11.97 4.30
C HIS A 159 2.09 -11.66 5.78
N ALA A 160 1.56 -10.46 6.09
CA ALA A 160 1.25 -10.05 7.45
C ALA A 160 0.18 -10.93 8.11
N ILE A 161 -0.84 -11.38 7.35
CA ILE A 161 -1.85 -12.31 7.83
C ILE A 161 -1.19 -13.63 8.25
N PHE A 162 -0.38 -14.26 7.37
CA PHE A 162 0.31 -15.51 7.70
C PHE A 162 1.23 -15.35 8.91
N ARG A 163 2.05 -14.31 8.94
CA ARG A 163 2.96 -14.02 10.07
C ARG A 163 2.20 -13.88 11.40
N SER A 164 1.07 -13.20 11.40
CA SER A 164 0.24 -13.03 12.59
C SER A 164 -0.39 -14.36 13.05
N LEU A 165 -0.92 -15.14 12.11
CA LEU A 165 -1.59 -16.41 12.43
C LEU A 165 -0.60 -17.52 12.85
N LEU A 166 0.63 -17.51 12.35
CA LEU A 166 1.67 -18.46 12.76
C LEU A 166 2.00 -18.36 14.24
N SER A 167 1.92 -17.17 14.82
CA SER A 167 2.15 -16.95 16.26
C SER A 167 1.11 -17.64 17.17
N VAL A 168 -0.07 -17.97 16.61
CA VAL A 168 -1.18 -18.62 17.34
C VAL A 168 -0.99 -20.14 17.42
N GLY A 169 -0.10 -20.73 16.59
CA GLY A 169 0.19 -22.17 16.62
C GLY A 169 -0.90 -23.05 16.00
N LEU A 170 -1.66 -22.55 15.03
CA LEU A 170 -2.74 -23.27 14.36
C LEU A 170 -2.21 -24.44 13.52
N PRO A 171 -3.01 -25.52 13.36
CA PRO A 171 -2.77 -26.53 12.32
C PRO A 171 -2.77 -25.87 10.94
N THR A 172 -1.96 -26.38 10.01
CA THR A 172 -1.77 -25.77 8.68
C THR A 172 -3.08 -25.55 7.93
N ARG A 173 -4.01 -26.52 8.00
CA ARG A 173 -5.32 -26.37 7.37
C ARG A 173 -6.11 -25.16 7.92
N GLU A 174 -6.21 -25.07 9.24
CA GLU A 174 -6.93 -23.96 9.91
C GLU A 174 -6.24 -22.62 9.66
N LEU A 175 -4.91 -22.60 9.63
CA LEU A 175 -4.12 -21.44 9.27
C LEU A 175 -4.50 -20.90 7.89
N VAL A 176 -4.56 -21.77 6.88
CA VAL A 176 -4.94 -21.39 5.50
C VAL A 176 -6.39 -20.95 5.42
N GLU A 177 -7.31 -21.66 6.08
CA GLU A 177 -8.73 -21.30 6.10
C GLU A 177 -8.94 -19.89 6.69
N ARG A 178 -8.29 -19.58 7.81
CA ARG A 178 -8.36 -18.25 8.43
C ARG A 178 -7.68 -17.18 7.60
N ALA A 179 -6.52 -17.47 7.03
CA ALA A 179 -5.83 -16.54 6.14
C ALA A 179 -6.71 -16.19 4.93
N ASN A 180 -7.34 -17.18 4.31
CA ASN A 180 -8.27 -16.97 3.21
C ASN A 180 -9.48 -16.11 3.62
N GLN A 181 -10.09 -16.39 4.78
CA GLN A 181 -11.23 -15.61 5.29
C GLN A 181 -10.85 -14.13 5.47
N ILE A 182 -9.71 -13.85 6.11
CA ILE A 182 -9.25 -12.48 6.36
C ILE A 182 -8.91 -11.79 5.05
N PHE A 183 -8.16 -12.46 4.18
CA PHE A 183 -7.76 -11.90 2.89
C PHE A 183 -8.98 -11.57 2.01
N CYS A 184 -9.93 -12.48 1.86
CA CYS A 184 -11.16 -12.25 1.09
C CYS A 184 -12.06 -11.16 1.68
N ALA A 185 -12.12 -11.03 3.00
CA ALA A 185 -12.91 -10.00 3.66
C ALA A 185 -12.33 -8.57 3.49
N SER A 186 -11.02 -8.48 3.25
CA SER A 186 -10.28 -7.21 3.17
C SER A 186 -9.81 -6.84 1.78
N THR A 187 -10.10 -7.66 0.76
CA THR A 187 -9.70 -7.43 -0.63
C THR A 187 -10.90 -7.40 -1.57
N MET A 188 -10.75 -6.70 -2.69
CA MET A 188 -11.78 -6.68 -3.74
C MET A 188 -11.87 -8.04 -4.41
N SER A 189 -13.09 -8.46 -4.81
CA SER A 189 -13.37 -9.77 -5.41
C SER A 189 -12.62 -10.09 -6.72
N ALA A 190 -12.01 -9.08 -7.34
CA ALA A 190 -11.22 -9.25 -8.55
C ALA A 190 -9.80 -9.80 -8.28
N TYR A 191 -9.34 -9.77 -7.01
CA TYR A 191 -8.00 -10.23 -6.64
C TYR A 191 -8.05 -11.58 -5.94
N PHE A 192 -7.07 -12.41 -6.23
CA PHE A 192 -6.85 -13.69 -5.59
C PHE A 192 -5.35 -13.95 -5.44
N ALA A 193 -4.99 -14.93 -4.63
CA ALA A 193 -3.64 -15.42 -4.53
C ALA A 193 -3.61 -16.94 -4.72
N THR A 194 -2.56 -17.43 -5.38
CA THR A 194 -2.22 -18.84 -5.39
C THR A 194 -1.07 -19.07 -4.42
N LEU A 195 -1.10 -20.16 -3.65
CA LEU A 195 -0.04 -20.41 -2.69
C LEU A 195 0.17 -21.91 -2.43
N VAL A 196 1.37 -22.22 -2.02
CA VAL A 196 1.78 -23.50 -1.42
C VAL A 196 2.41 -23.19 -0.08
N CYS A 197 1.96 -23.85 0.97
CA CYS A 197 2.56 -23.73 2.28
C CYS A 197 2.52 -25.06 3.03
N GLY A 198 3.38 -25.18 4.02
CA GLY A 198 3.44 -26.38 4.86
C GLY A 198 4.36 -26.20 6.05
N LYS A 199 4.40 -27.25 6.89
CA LYS A 199 5.32 -27.41 8.01
C LYS A 199 6.13 -28.68 7.82
N ALA A 200 7.41 -28.64 8.15
CA ALA A 200 8.34 -29.76 8.13
C ALA A 200 9.08 -29.85 9.47
#